data_fe775ba4767e217ae5757a19b3ae2fb3
#
_entry.id   fe775ba4767e217ae5757a19b3ae2fb3
#
_cell.length_a   1.000
_cell.length_b   1.000
_cell.length_c   1.000
_cell.angle_alpha   90.00
_cell.angle_beta   90.00
_cell.angle_gamma   90.00
#
_symmetry.space_group_name_H-M   'P 1'
#
loop_
_entity.id
_entity.type
_entity.pdbx_description
1 polymer ?
#
loop_
_entity_poly.entity_id
_entity_poly.type
_entity_poly.pdbx_seq_one_letter_code
_entity_poly.pdbx_strand_id
1 'polypeptide(L)'
;MFALLYLAREDAFAQAILAGNWAPYRYHEDEMDRGPGPELGDYLGLPINSAARLFAHSWDASRLTLQEHQCRVHVAPYIYHGPLQLRIWEEKDPETQRVIAIKNYISTYEQTRTIWMDGRPHPSPFAPHTFMGFSTGKWDGNVLTVTTTHLKQGWLRRNGVPESDQTTLYERFIRHDKTLTHVVIINDPVYLAEPMTRTTDFQMATQDNGNWLWPCEYVEEISGRAKGEVPHYLPGENPFLLEIVKRTGVPEAPTRGGPDTIYPEYQKKLKADPARAFSTADAPRVSQAKNPDTGQLETLHVQGNIHLLAGGGGNVVVQVGQSGAIMVDAKSGALTDRMLAEITRLTPVKKPVQYVLNTSADTDHAGGNESLTKVLGSVLNWTIVGTPGASQTTVKIVAHDNVLSRMSTRPASSWPTETFVGETKEIFFNGEPVLMYHVPNAHTDGDSIVFFRRSDVIVTGDIYRTDSYPVIDLEKGGSVQGVIDGLNLVLDLAVPEHHEEAGTFIVPGHGRISDEFDVVEYRDMVTIVRDRIEAMVKKGMTLDQVKAARPTQDYDPRYGATTGPWTTEMLVDAVFKSLAGTRVTT
;
A
#
# COMPACT_ATOMS: atom_id res chain seq x y z
N MET A 1 -19.96 30.33 -56.29
CA MET A 1 -19.18 29.25 -55.67
C MET A 1 -19.41 29.35 -54.14
N PHE A 2 -20.51 28.75 -53.66
CA PHE A 2 -20.88 28.77 -52.23
C PHE A 2 -20.26 27.55 -51.59
N ALA A 3 -19.32 27.77 -50.64
CA ALA A 3 -18.79 26.72 -49.80
C ALA A 3 -19.78 26.44 -48.66
N LEU A 4 -20.44 25.29 -48.69
CA LEU A 4 -21.20 24.79 -47.56
C LEU A 4 -20.19 24.39 -46.44
N LEU A 5 -20.16 25.18 -45.37
CA LEU A 5 -19.58 24.74 -44.10
C LEU A 5 -20.51 23.67 -43.49
N TYR A 6 -20.13 22.42 -43.56
CA TYR A 6 -20.66 21.37 -42.71
C TYR A 6 -20.12 21.62 -41.29
N LEU A 7 -20.89 22.33 -40.48
CA LEU A 7 -20.76 22.30 -39.02
C LEU A 7 -21.24 20.91 -38.59
N ALA A 8 -20.29 20.05 -38.21
CA ALA A 8 -20.63 18.88 -37.43
C ALA A 8 -21.32 19.37 -36.15
N ARG A 9 -22.65 19.20 -36.08
CA ARG A 9 -23.36 19.25 -34.83
C ARG A 9 -22.86 18.05 -34.01
N GLU A 10 -21.90 18.28 -33.12
CA GLU A 10 -21.83 17.45 -31.92
C GLU A 10 -23.18 17.67 -31.22
N ASP A 11 -23.99 16.64 -31.12
CA ASP A 11 -25.21 16.67 -30.34
C ASP A 11 -24.79 17.04 -28.90
N ALA A 12 -25.02 18.30 -28.55
CA ALA A 12 -24.83 18.79 -27.20
C ALA A 12 -25.93 18.18 -26.32
N PHE A 13 -25.73 16.95 -25.88
CA PHE A 13 -26.55 16.39 -24.83
C PHE A 13 -26.34 17.28 -23.59
N ALA A 14 -27.44 17.81 -23.05
CA ALA A 14 -27.39 18.58 -21.83
C ALA A 14 -26.86 17.65 -20.70
N GLN A 15 -25.63 17.88 -20.24
CA GLN A 15 -25.07 17.17 -19.13
C GLN A 15 -25.94 17.31 -17.89
N ALA A 16 -26.15 16.23 -17.15
CA ALA A 16 -26.92 16.28 -15.93
C ALA A 16 -26.18 17.10 -14.86
N ILE A 17 -26.88 18.03 -14.21
CA ILE A 17 -26.33 18.77 -13.07
C ILE A 17 -26.30 17.84 -11.87
N LEU A 18 -25.12 17.40 -11.44
CA LEU A 18 -24.95 16.56 -10.24
C LEU A 18 -24.74 17.39 -8.97
N ALA A 19 -24.37 18.67 -9.12
CA ALA A 19 -24.13 19.56 -7.98
C ALA A 19 -25.37 19.67 -7.08
N GLY A 20 -25.16 19.57 -5.77
CA GLY A 20 -26.21 19.62 -4.76
C GLY A 20 -25.93 18.72 -3.57
N ASN A 21 -26.87 18.71 -2.63
CA ASN A 21 -26.85 17.82 -1.47
C ASN A 21 -27.79 16.64 -1.73
N TRP A 22 -27.31 15.45 -1.47
CA TRP A 22 -27.99 14.20 -1.76
C TRP A 22 -28.11 13.37 -0.48
N ALA A 23 -29.35 13.09 -0.04
CA ALA A 23 -29.62 12.25 1.10
C ALA A 23 -29.76 10.78 0.64
N PRO A 24 -29.15 9.81 1.31
CA PRO A 24 -29.30 8.41 0.95
C PRO A 24 -30.75 7.94 1.10
N TYR A 25 -31.25 7.19 0.13
CA TYR A 25 -32.53 6.49 0.25
C TYR A 25 -32.41 5.43 1.33
N ARG A 26 -33.27 5.50 2.36
CA ARG A 26 -33.25 4.57 3.50
C ARG A 26 -33.94 3.23 3.22
N TYR A 27 -34.22 2.93 2.00
CA TYR A 27 -34.87 1.69 1.61
C TYR A 27 -33.84 0.74 1.03
N HIS A 28 -33.85 -0.48 1.48
CA HIS A 28 -33.15 -1.64 0.98
C HIS A 28 -31.99 -2.17 1.83
N GLU A 29 -31.42 -3.21 1.32
CA GLU A 29 -30.32 -4.05 1.67
C GLU A 29 -29.10 -3.34 2.31
N ASP A 30 -28.96 -2.03 2.05
CA ASP A 30 -27.94 -1.16 2.65
C ASP A 30 -28.12 -0.90 4.16
N GLU A 31 -29.26 -1.22 4.76
CA GLU A 31 -29.45 -1.02 6.21
C GLU A 31 -28.46 -1.85 7.04
N MET A 32 -28.09 -3.02 6.55
CA MET A 32 -27.08 -3.86 7.22
C MET A 32 -25.68 -3.25 7.16
N ASP A 33 -25.37 -2.51 6.12
CA ASP A 33 -24.06 -1.83 5.99
C ASP A 33 -24.03 -0.46 6.69
N ARG A 34 -25.19 0.13 7.03
CA ARG A 34 -25.29 1.45 7.67
C ARG A 34 -25.34 1.41 9.20
N GLY A 35 -25.69 0.28 9.78
CA GLY A 35 -25.71 0.08 11.22
C GLY A 35 -24.35 -0.37 11.75
N PRO A 36 -24.34 -1.25 12.75
CA PRO A 36 -23.11 -1.87 13.27
C PRO A 36 -22.41 -2.76 12.24
N GLY A 37 -22.98 -2.94 11.07
CA GLY A 37 -22.52 -3.82 10.01
C GLY A 37 -23.05 -5.25 10.14
N PRO A 38 -22.82 -6.09 9.12
CA PRO A 38 -23.15 -7.51 9.18
C PRO A 38 -22.28 -8.23 10.22
N GLU A 39 -22.80 -9.33 10.76
CA GLU A 39 -22.08 -10.17 11.72
C GLU A 39 -20.83 -10.81 11.09
N LEU A 40 -19.84 -11.10 11.92
CA LEU A 40 -18.70 -11.90 11.50
C LEU A 40 -19.17 -13.26 10.96
N GLY A 41 -18.60 -13.70 9.86
CA GLY A 41 -19.01 -14.94 9.20
C GLY A 41 -20.24 -14.82 8.30
N ASP A 42 -20.89 -13.65 8.21
CA ASP A 42 -21.95 -13.37 7.25
C ASP A 42 -21.39 -12.78 5.95
N TYR A 43 -21.05 -13.65 5.03
CA TYR A 43 -20.53 -13.28 3.70
C TYR A 43 -21.47 -13.73 2.57
N LEU A 44 -22.72 -14.05 2.92
CA LEU A 44 -23.73 -14.55 1.98
C LEU A 44 -23.86 -13.62 0.77
N GLY A 45 -23.78 -14.18 -0.42
CA GLY A 45 -23.92 -13.46 -1.68
C GLY A 45 -22.70 -12.66 -2.12
N LEU A 46 -21.65 -12.55 -1.31
CA LEU A 46 -20.42 -11.88 -1.73
C LEU A 46 -19.57 -12.80 -2.62
N PRO A 47 -19.08 -12.31 -3.78
CA PRO A 47 -18.22 -13.08 -4.68
C PRO A 47 -16.78 -13.12 -4.19
N ILE A 48 -16.56 -13.35 -2.90
CA ILE A 48 -15.23 -13.40 -2.29
C ILE A 48 -14.56 -14.76 -2.51
N ASN A 49 -13.23 -14.74 -2.68
CA ASN A 49 -12.43 -15.94 -2.82
C ASN A 49 -11.99 -16.50 -1.45
N SER A 50 -11.21 -17.59 -1.47
CA SER A 50 -10.72 -18.25 -0.25
C SER A 50 -9.74 -17.39 0.54
N ALA A 51 -8.99 -16.50 -0.10
CA ALA A 51 -8.08 -15.57 0.58
C ALA A 51 -8.87 -14.54 1.40
N ALA A 52 -9.85 -13.89 0.79
CA ALA A 52 -10.72 -12.94 1.50
C ALA A 52 -11.45 -13.60 2.68
N ARG A 53 -11.91 -14.85 2.51
CA ARG A 53 -12.54 -15.60 3.60
C ARG A 53 -11.61 -15.84 4.78
N LEU A 54 -10.37 -16.27 4.52
CA LEU A 54 -9.41 -16.50 5.60
C LEU A 54 -9.04 -15.19 6.30
N PHE A 55 -8.85 -14.11 5.53
CA PHE A 55 -8.61 -12.78 6.06
C PHE A 55 -9.74 -12.36 7.02
N ALA A 56 -10.99 -12.45 6.57
CA ALA A 56 -12.18 -12.11 7.37
C ALA A 56 -12.37 -13.04 8.58
N HIS A 57 -12.00 -14.32 8.48
CA HIS A 57 -12.04 -15.25 9.61
C HIS A 57 -11.03 -14.92 10.72
N SER A 58 -9.91 -14.32 10.35
CA SER A 58 -8.86 -13.91 11.29
C SER A 58 -9.14 -12.53 11.91
N TRP A 59 -10.14 -11.82 11.43
CA TRP A 59 -10.46 -10.47 11.88
C TRP A 59 -10.88 -10.45 13.35
N ASP A 60 -10.21 -9.58 14.12
CA ASP A 60 -10.57 -9.21 15.49
C ASP A 60 -10.91 -7.71 15.53
N ALA A 61 -12.14 -7.39 15.90
CA ALA A 61 -12.61 -6.01 15.95
C ALA A 61 -11.83 -5.15 16.96
N SER A 62 -11.16 -5.76 17.94
CA SER A 62 -10.30 -5.03 18.87
C SER A 62 -9.06 -4.42 18.22
N ARG A 63 -8.73 -4.80 16.96
CA ARG A 63 -7.71 -4.10 16.15
C ARG A 63 -8.05 -2.62 15.98
N LEU A 64 -9.32 -2.27 15.87
CA LEU A 64 -9.77 -0.88 15.73
C LEU A 64 -9.53 -0.03 16.99
N THR A 65 -9.15 -0.64 18.12
CA THR A 65 -8.76 0.07 19.34
C THR A 65 -7.26 0.42 19.39
N LEU A 66 -6.47 -0.02 18.40
CA LEU A 66 -5.08 0.41 18.21
C LEU A 66 -5.06 1.83 17.63
N GLN A 67 -4.19 2.70 18.15
CA GLN A 67 -4.11 4.09 17.68
C GLN A 67 -3.85 4.18 16.18
N GLU A 68 -2.97 3.34 15.64
CA GLU A 68 -2.65 3.27 14.22
C GLU A 68 -3.82 2.78 13.34
N HIS A 69 -4.89 2.24 13.91
CA HIS A 69 -6.12 1.85 13.21
C HIS A 69 -7.31 2.79 13.47
N GLN A 70 -7.19 3.70 14.42
CA GLN A 70 -8.22 4.69 14.68
C GLN A 70 -8.23 5.78 13.60
N CYS A 71 -9.34 6.48 13.48
CA CYS A 71 -9.52 7.60 12.55
C CYS A 71 -9.23 7.24 11.07
N ARG A 72 -9.20 5.98 10.71
CA ARG A 72 -9.00 5.55 9.32
C ARG A 72 -10.29 5.74 8.54
N VAL A 73 -10.20 6.50 7.47
CA VAL A 73 -11.31 6.73 6.56
C VAL A 73 -11.60 5.46 5.74
N HIS A 74 -12.84 5.32 5.31
CA HIS A 74 -13.20 4.21 4.44
C HIS A 74 -12.80 4.51 3.00
N VAL A 75 -12.35 3.48 2.29
CA VAL A 75 -12.06 3.58 0.85
C VAL A 75 -13.33 3.84 0.04
N ALA A 76 -13.22 4.52 -1.09
CA ALA A 76 -14.26 4.45 -2.11
C ALA A 76 -14.31 3.00 -2.63
N PRO A 77 -15.44 2.35 -2.83
CA PRO A 77 -16.82 2.83 -2.91
C PRO A 77 -17.60 2.75 -1.59
N TYR A 78 -17.02 2.22 -0.52
CA TYR A 78 -17.74 2.04 0.75
C TYR A 78 -18.31 3.35 1.30
N ILE A 79 -17.62 4.44 1.08
CA ILE A 79 -18.02 5.79 1.51
C ILE A 79 -19.45 6.16 1.05
N TYR A 80 -19.92 5.68 -0.11
CA TYR A 80 -21.26 5.98 -0.60
C TYR A 80 -22.38 5.22 0.14
N HIS A 81 -22.02 4.26 0.99
CA HIS A 81 -22.96 3.53 1.86
C HIS A 81 -23.12 4.15 3.25
N GLY A 82 -22.41 5.24 3.52
CA GLY A 82 -22.49 5.96 4.80
C GLY A 82 -23.89 6.49 5.12
N PRO A 83 -24.21 6.74 6.41
CA PRO A 83 -25.53 7.20 6.84
C PRO A 83 -25.80 8.67 6.52
N LEU A 84 -24.80 9.40 6.07
CA LEU A 84 -24.84 10.86 5.96
C LEU A 84 -25.02 11.33 4.50
N GLN A 85 -25.28 12.64 4.33
CA GLN A 85 -25.49 13.22 3.02
C GLN A 85 -24.21 13.28 2.20
N LEU A 86 -24.38 13.11 0.90
CA LEU A 86 -23.35 13.32 -0.10
C LEU A 86 -23.52 14.73 -0.67
N ARG A 87 -22.48 15.56 -0.60
CA ARG A 87 -22.43 16.87 -1.25
C ARG A 87 -21.57 16.77 -2.49
N ILE A 88 -22.12 17.23 -3.63
CA ILE A 88 -21.41 17.26 -4.91
C ILE A 88 -21.31 18.71 -5.39
N TRP A 89 -20.14 19.14 -5.87
CA TRP A 89 -19.95 20.42 -6.54
C TRP A 89 -18.92 20.32 -7.66
N GLU A 90 -18.93 21.33 -8.52
CA GLU A 90 -17.99 21.46 -9.63
C GLU A 90 -16.87 22.42 -9.25
N GLU A 91 -15.65 22.04 -9.56
CA GLU A 91 -14.49 22.93 -9.56
C GLU A 91 -14.20 23.33 -11.00
N LYS A 92 -14.08 24.64 -11.23
CA LYS A 92 -13.91 25.20 -12.57
C LYS A 92 -12.56 25.91 -12.68
N ASP A 93 -11.95 25.75 -13.83
CA ASP A 93 -10.79 26.56 -14.20
C ASP A 93 -11.18 28.05 -14.19
N PRO A 94 -10.44 28.91 -13.49
CA PRO A 94 -10.82 30.31 -13.30
C PRO A 94 -10.81 31.12 -14.61
N GLU A 95 -9.97 30.74 -15.58
CA GLU A 95 -9.82 31.47 -16.84
C GLU A 95 -10.83 30.99 -17.90
N THR A 96 -10.93 29.68 -18.05
CA THR A 96 -11.75 29.08 -19.12
C THR A 96 -13.17 28.75 -18.69
N GLN A 97 -13.48 28.77 -17.39
CA GLN A 97 -14.74 28.35 -16.77
C GLN A 97 -15.15 26.89 -17.10
N ARG A 98 -14.23 26.09 -17.60
CA ARG A 98 -14.45 24.66 -17.83
C ARG A 98 -14.40 23.90 -16.50
N VAL A 99 -15.26 22.91 -16.34
CA VAL A 99 -15.21 21.99 -15.20
C VAL A 99 -13.94 21.16 -15.30
N ILE A 100 -13.05 21.31 -14.32
CA ILE A 100 -11.79 20.56 -14.21
C ILE A 100 -11.90 19.39 -13.23
N ALA A 101 -12.82 19.48 -12.28
CA ALA A 101 -13.10 18.39 -11.35
C ALA A 101 -14.54 18.43 -10.85
N ILE A 102 -15.05 17.25 -10.48
CA ILE A 102 -16.25 17.09 -9.66
C ILE A 102 -15.81 16.61 -8.31
N LYS A 103 -16.18 17.33 -7.26
CA LYS A 103 -15.85 17.02 -5.88
C LYS A 103 -17.03 16.37 -5.19
N ASN A 104 -16.76 15.33 -4.41
CA ASN A 104 -17.72 14.63 -3.59
C ASN A 104 -17.27 14.70 -2.12
N TYR A 105 -18.08 15.30 -1.26
CA TYR A 105 -17.82 15.37 0.18
C TYR A 105 -18.81 14.51 0.93
N ILE A 106 -18.30 13.74 1.87
CA ILE A 106 -19.06 12.93 2.81
C ILE A 106 -18.58 13.26 4.20
N SER A 107 -19.50 13.62 5.10
CA SER A 107 -19.16 14.12 6.42
C SER A 107 -18.58 13.08 7.38
N THR A 108 -18.79 11.78 7.12
CA THR A 108 -18.11 10.74 7.91
C THR A 108 -16.61 10.83 7.69
N TYR A 109 -15.86 11.15 8.74
CA TYR A 109 -14.42 11.41 8.71
C TYR A 109 -14.00 12.51 7.71
N GLU A 110 -14.91 13.44 7.37
CA GLU A 110 -14.62 14.64 6.56
C GLU A 110 -13.95 14.34 5.20
N GLN A 111 -14.41 13.31 4.50
CA GLN A 111 -13.77 12.81 3.30
C GLN A 111 -14.17 13.62 2.06
N THR A 112 -13.18 14.10 1.32
CA THR A 112 -13.38 14.76 0.02
C THR A 112 -12.72 13.93 -1.09
N ARG A 113 -13.53 13.49 -2.06
CA ARG A 113 -13.07 12.79 -3.26
C ARG A 113 -13.05 13.73 -4.45
N THR A 114 -11.99 13.67 -5.24
CA THR A 114 -11.83 14.43 -6.47
C THR A 114 -11.96 13.52 -7.68
N ILE A 115 -12.89 13.84 -8.58
CA ILE A 115 -13.05 13.20 -9.89
C ILE A 115 -12.58 14.21 -10.94
N TRP A 116 -11.42 13.97 -11.55
CA TRP A 116 -10.83 14.84 -12.55
C TRP A 116 -11.57 14.72 -13.88
N MET A 117 -11.94 15.88 -14.48
CA MET A 117 -12.71 15.98 -15.70
C MET A 117 -11.91 16.51 -16.89
N ASP A 118 -10.63 16.77 -16.71
CA ASP A 118 -9.74 17.39 -17.71
C ASP A 118 -9.01 16.38 -18.61
N GLY A 119 -9.31 15.09 -18.46
CA GLY A 119 -8.73 14.02 -19.29
C GLY A 119 -7.29 13.65 -18.94
N ARG A 120 -6.79 14.09 -17.78
CA ARG A 120 -5.44 13.69 -17.33
C ARG A 120 -5.31 12.18 -17.19
N PRO A 121 -4.11 11.61 -17.46
CA PRO A 121 -3.86 10.18 -17.24
C PRO A 121 -3.85 9.84 -15.76
N HIS A 122 -4.08 8.57 -15.44
CA HIS A 122 -3.84 8.04 -14.09
C HIS A 122 -2.34 8.11 -13.75
N PRO A 123 -2.00 8.25 -12.46
CA PRO A 123 -0.60 8.31 -12.01
C PRO A 123 0.18 7.03 -12.35
N SER A 124 1.49 7.14 -12.20
CA SER A 124 2.41 6.00 -12.26
C SER A 124 2.04 4.93 -11.23
N PRO A 125 2.25 3.63 -11.52
CA PRO A 125 2.13 2.56 -10.53
C PRO A 125 3.01 2.75 -9.28
N PHE A 126 4.05 3.60 -9.35
CA PHE A 126 4.91 3.93 -8.22
C PHE A 126 4.41 5.11 -7.39
N ALA A 127 3.33 5.77 -7.81
CA ALA A 127 2.72 6.86 -7.06
C ALA A 127 2.03 6.36 -5.78
N PRO A 128 1.86 7.25 -4.77
CA PRO A 128 1.17 6.88 -3.55
C PRO A 128 -0.31 6.56 -3.80
N HIS A 129 -0.85 5.66 -3.00
CA HIS A 129 -2.27 5.34 -2.95
C HIS A 129 -2.97 6.16 -1.87
N THR A 130 -4.27 6.44 -2.06
CA THR A 130 -5.10 7.17 -1.10
C THR A 130 -6.40 6.41 -0.83
N PHE A 131 -7.09 6.73 0.26
CA PHE A 131 -8.39 6.11 0.55
C PHE A 131 -9.45 6.42 -0.50
N MET A 132 -9.39 7.61 -1.11
CA MET A 132 -10.33 8.01 -2.18
C MET A 132 -9.85 7.59 -3.56
N GLY A 133 -8.61 7.11 -3.69
CA GLY A 133 -7.99 6.76 -4.94
C GLY A 133 -7.77 7.97 -5.87
N PHE A 134 -7.35 7.68 -7.08
CA PHE A 134 -7.26 8.65 -8.16
C PHE A 134 -8.37 8.39 -9.17
N SER A 135 -9.28 9.36 -9.34
CA SER A 135 -10.48 9.21 -10.17
C SER A 135 -10.46 10.14 -11.37
N THR A 136 -10.77 9.60 -12.54
CA THR A 136 -11.03 10.39 -13.76
C THR A 136 -12.44 10.15 -14.26
N GLY A 137 -13.10 11.22 -14.68
CA GLY A 137 -14.48 11.18 -15.16
C GLY A 137 -14.64 11.65 -16.61
N LYS A 138 -15.67 11.16 -17.25
CA LYS A 138 -16.14 11.65 -18.54
C LYS A 138 -17.65 11.53 -18.63
N TRP A 139 -18.28 12.44 -19.36
CA TRP A 139 -19.68 12.37 -19.66
C TRP A 139 -19.94 11.42 -20.86
N ASP A 140 -20.93 10.55 -20.70
CA ASP A 140 -21.51 9.74 -21.76
C ASP A 140 -22.99 10.10 -21.84
N GLY A 141 -23.33 11.06 -22.72
CA GLY A 141 -24.62 11.71 -22.71
C GLY A 141 -24.87 12.45 -21.38
N ASN A 142 -25.87 12.02 -20.63
CA ASN A 142 -26.24 12.57 -19.32
C ASN A 142 -25.73 11.70 -18.14
N VAL A 143 -24.91 10.70 -18.39
CA VAL A 143 -24.32 9.82 -17.38
C VAL A 143 -22.86 10.20 -17.16
N LEU A 144 -22.48 10.49 -15.93
CA LEU A 144 -21.07 10.62 -15.58
C LEU A 144 -20.48 9.21 -15.36
N THR A 145 -19.49 8.85 -16.16
CA THR A 145 -18.70 7.62 -16.00
C THR A 145 -17.37 7.93 -15.35
N VAL A 146 -16.96 7.13 -14.36
CA VAL A 146 -15.73 7.36 -13.59
C VAL A 146 -14.92 6.07 -13.53
N THR A 147 -13.59 6.22 -13.66
CA THR A 147 -12.63 5.15 -13.38
C THR A 147 -11.74 5.57 -12.23
N THR A 148 -11.52 4.68 -11.25
CA THR A 148 -10.70 4.94 -10.06
C THR A 148 -9.67 3.85 -9.87
N THR A 149 -8.43 4.26 -9.62
CA THR A 149 -7.28 3.41 -9.27
C THR A 149 -6.56 4.01 -8.07
N HIS A 150 -5.44 3.43 -7.66
CA HIS A 150 -4.59 3.94 -6.56
C HIS A 150 -5.35 4.05 -5.23
N LEU A 151 -6.23 3.09 -4.97
CA LEU A 151 -6.89 2.93 -3.68
C LEU A 151 -5.95 2.29 -2.66
N LYS A 152 -6.05 2.68 -1.41
CA LYS A 152 -5.47 1.92 -0.29
C LYS A 152 -6.25 0.63 -0.05
N GLN A 153 -5.65 -0.29 0.70
CA GLN A 153 -6.38 -1.43 1.26
C GLN A 153 -7.50 -0.93 2.17
N GLY A 154 -8.65 -1.60 2.14
CA GLY A 154 -9.80 -1.22 2.93
C GLY A 154 -10.78 -2.38 3.11
N TRP A 155 -12.05 -2.04 3.22
CA TRP A 155 -13.12 -2.98 3.54
C TRP A 155 -14.23 -2.95 2.50
N LEU A 156 -14.62 -4.11 2.01
CA LEU A 156 -15.88 -4.28 1.29
C LEU A 156 -17.07 -4.27 2.25
N ARG A 157 -16.89 -4.81 3.47
CA ARG A 157 -17.84 -4.80 4.57
C ARG A 157 -17.13 -4.75 5.91
N ARG A 158 -17.73 -4.11 6.90
CA ARG A 158 -17.18 -3.93 8.25
C ARG A 158 -17.04 -5.21 9.08
N ASN A 159 -17.36 -6.35 8.56
CA ASN A 159 -17.20 -7.66 9.21
C ASN A 159 -15.88 -8.36 8.81
N GLY A 160 -14.88 -7.61 8.46
CA GLY A 160 -13.54 -8.11 8.15
C GLY A 160 -13.33 -8.52 6.69
N VAL A 161 -14.33 -8.34 5.80
CA VAL A 161 -14.17 -8.64 4.37
C VAL A 161 -13.33 -7.55 3.71
N PRO A 162 -12.12 -7.87 3.21
CA PRO A 162 -11.17 -6.88 2.71
C PRO A 162 -11.49 -6.42 1.29
N GLU A 163 -10.98 -5.22 0.95
CA GLU A 163 -10.77 -4.70 -0.39
C GLU A 163 -9.28 -4.41 -0.57
N SER A 164 -8.68 -4.86 -1.68
CA SER A 164 -7.25 -4.70 -1.89
C SER A 164 -6.87 -3.34 -2.49
N ASP A 165 -5.59 -2.97 -2.33
CA ASP A 165 -4.98 -1.80 -2.97
C ASP A 165 -4.78 -1.95 -4.50
N GLN A 166 -5.14 -3.11 -5.08
CA GLN A 166 -5.14 -3.37 -6.52
C GLN A 166 -6.52 -3.21 -7.15
N THR A 167 -7.50 -2.78 -6.35
CA THR A 167 -8.87 -2.57 -6.83
C THR A 167 -8.94 -1.46 -7.88
N THR A 168 -9.73 -1.72 -8.92
CA THR A 168 -10.16 -0.72 -9.89
C THR A 168 -11.67 -0.59 -9.84
N LEU A 169 -12.17 0.65 -9.73
CA LEU A 169 -13.60 0.94 -9.74
C LEU A 169 -14.02 1.49 -11.10
N TYR A 170 -15.16 1.01 -11.59
CA TYR A 170 -15.87 1.56 -12.74
C TYR A 170 -17.23 2.02 -12.27
N GLU A 171 -17.49 3.32 -12.35
CA GLU A 171 -18.66 3.92 -11.72
C GLU A 171 -19.51 4.69 -12.72
N ARG A 172 -20.80 4.80 -12.41
CA ARG A 172 -21.77 5.61 -13.14
C ARG A 172 -22.62 6.40 -12.18
N PHE A 173 -22.72 7.70 -12.39
CA PHE A 173 -23.64 8.60 -11.71
C PHE A 173 -24.74 8.97 -12.67
N ILE A 174 -25.96 8.55 -12.34
CA ILE A 174 -27.14 8.67 -13.18
C ILE A 174 -28.18 9.49 -12.42
N ARG A 175 -28.48 10.68 -12.94
CA ARG A 175 -29.50 11.54 -12.33
C ARG A 175 -30.82 11.41 -13.07
N HIS A 176 -31.89 11.13 -12.33
CA HIS A 176 -33.28 11.16 -12.77
C HIS A 176 -34.04 12.13 -11.89
N ASP A 177 -34.28 13.35 -12.39
CA ASP A 177 -34.97 14.44 -11.68
C ASP A 177 -34.32 14.68 -10.27
N LYS A 178 -34.99 14.27 -9.23
CA LYS A 178 -34.55 14.41 -7.81
C LYS A 178 -33.82 13.18 -7.26
N THR A 179 -33.62 12.15 -8.06
CA THR A 179 -32.91 10.93 -7.68
C THR A 179 -31.57 10.87 -8.36
N LEU A 180 -30.53 10.51 -7.62
CA LEU A 180 -29.21 10.19 -8.10
C LEU A 180 -28.92 8.73 -7.80
N THR A 181 -28.69 7.93 -8.83
CA THR A 181 -28.25 6.54 -8.72
C THR A 181 -26.75 6.47 -8.96
N HIS A 182 -26.01 5.95 -8.00
CA HIS A 182 -24.61 5.59 -8.12
C HIS A 182 -24.49 4.09 -8.32
N VAL A 183 -23.92 3.67 -9.44
CA VAL A 183 -23.62 2.27 -9.75
C VAL A 183 -22.11 2.13 -9.77
N VAL A 184 -21.57 1.15 -9.04
CA VAL A 184 -20.14 0.84 -9.02
C VAL A 184 -19.91 -0.63 -9.33
N ILE A 185 -18.95 -0.90 -10.19
CA ILE A 185 -18.37 -2.23 -10.43
C ILE A 185 -17.01 -2.23 -9.76
N ILE A 186 -16.84 -3.07 -8.75
CA ILE A 186 -15.63 -3.27 -7.98
C ILE A 186 -14.88 -4.44 -8.60
N ASN A 187 -13.73 -4.17 -9.18
CA ASN A 187 -12.86 -5.19 -9.76
C ASN A 187 -11.60 -5.33 -8.89
N ASP A 188 -11.66 -6.27 -7.95
CA ASP A 188 -10.55 -6.58 -7.05
C ASP A 188 -9.95 -7.95 -7.44
N PRO A 189 -8.74 -7.97 -8.06
CA PRO A 189 -8.12 -9.21 -8.51
C PRO A 189 -7.55 -10.05 -7.35
N VAL A 190 -7.42 -9.48 -6.15
CA VAL A 190 -6.85 -10.13 -4.97
C VAL A 190 -7.91 -10.90 -4.19
N TYR A 191 -9.06 -10.28 -3.92
CA TYR A 191 -10.04 -10.79 -2.96
C TYR A 191 -11.37 -11.21 -3.58
N LEU A 192 -11.67 -10.80 -4.81
CA LEU A 192 -12.90 -11.20 -5.49
C LEU A 192 -12.66 -12.33 -6.50
N ALA A 193 -13.58 -13.29 -6.56
CA ALA A 193 -13.61 -14.36 -7.57
C ALA A 193 -14.17 -13.84 -8.91
N GLU A 194 -15.04 -12.84 -8.85
CA GLU A 194 -15.61 -12.11 -10.00
C GLU A 194 -15.90 -10.66 -9.60
N PRO A 195 -16.01 -9.70 -10.54
CA PRO A 195 -16.34 -8.32 -10.22
C PRO A 195 -17.68 -8.21 -9.50
N MET A 196 -17.73 -7.37 -8.47
CA MET A 196 -18.94 -7.13 -7.67
C MET A 196 -19.58 -5.81 -8.09
N THR A 197 -20.90 -5.81 -8.30
CA THR A 197 -21.67 -4.59 -8.60
C THR A 197 -22.46 -4.17 -7.37
N ARG A 198 -22.40 -2.87 -7.04
CA ARG A 198 -23.23 -2.22 -6.03
C ARG A 198 -23.99 -1.04 -6.64
N THR A 199 -25.16 -0.77 -6.08
CA THR A 199 -25.99 0.38 -6.47
C THR A 199 -26.45 1.10 -5.22
N THR A 200 -26.35 2.42 -5.21
CA THR A 200 -26.82 3.27 -4.10
C THR A 200 -27.66 4.40 -4.68
N ASP A 201 -28.85 4.59 -4.15
CA ASP A 201 -29.78 5.65 -4.56
C ASP A 201 -29.79 6.77 -3.52
N PHE A 202 -29.79 8.00 -4.03
CA PHE A 202 -29.87 9.22 -3.25
C PHE A 202 -31.05 10.07 -3.74
N GLN A 203 -31.67 10.79 -2.81
CA GLN A 203 -32.66 11.79 -3.11
C GLN A 203 -32.09 13.18 -2.88
N MET A 204 -32.38 14.13 -3.76
CA MET A 204 -32.00 15.52 -3.58
C MET A 204 -32.53 16.05 -2.25
N ALA A 205 -31.62 16.48 -1.38
CA ALA A 205 -31.96 17.04 -0.09
C ALA A 205 -32.45 18.49 -0.26
N THR A 206 -33.56 18.81 0.42
CA THR A 206 -34.12 20.17 0.45
C THR A 206 -33.49 21.06 1.52
N GLN A 207 -32.77 20.44 2.45
CA GLN A 207 -32.07 21.11 3.56
C GLN A 207 -30.66 20.54 3.67
N ASP A 208 -29.72 21.39 4.02
CA ASP A 208 -28.33 21.03 4.29
C ASP A 208 -28.22 20.52 5.74
N ASN A 209 -28.67 19.28 5.97
CA ASN A 209 -28.65 18.64 7.30
C ASN A 209 -27.42 17.76 7.53
N GLY A 210 -26.44 17.77 6.62
CA GLY A 210 -25.40 16.75 6.59
C GLY A 210 -23.96 17.23 6.65
N ASN A 211 -23.73 18.54 6.74
CA ASN A 211 -22.38 19.08 6.84
C ASN A 211 -21.91 19.15 8.31
N TRP A 212 -22.17 18.09 9.07
CA TRP A 212 -21.65 17.99 10.42
C TRP A 212 -20.21 17.51 10.34
N LEU A 213 -19.32 18.28 10.94
CA LEU A 213 -17.95 17.87 11.16
C LEU A 213 -17.97 16.71 12.16
N TRP A 214 -17.35 15.62 11.78
CA TRP A 214 -17.15 14.47 12.64
C TRP A 214 -15.64 14.27 12.81
N PRO A 215 -14.98 15.17 13.56
CA PRO A 215 -13.56 15.03 13.82
C PRO A 215 -13.33 13.71 14.56
N CYS A 216 -12.28 13.03 14.19
CA CYS A 216 -11.80 11.86 14.90
C CYS A 216 -10.50 12.20 15.60
N GLU A 217 -10.37 11.82 16.87
CA GLU A 217 -9.16 12.00 17.66
C GLU A 217 -8.66 10.63 18.14
N TYR A 218 -7.35 10.45 18.11
CA TYR A 218 -6.70 9.25 18.61
C TYR A 218 -6.79 9.18 20.12
N VAL A 219 -7.22 8.05 20.65
CA VAL A 219 -7.31 7.82 22.10
C VAL A 219 -6.72 6.45 22.46
N GLU A 220 -6.10 6.35 23.62
CA GLU A 220 -5.72 5.04 24.18
C GLU A 220 -6.95 4.37 24.77
N GLU A 221 -7.60 3.47 24.00
CA GLU A 221 -8.81 2.78 24.44
C GLU A 221 -8.51 1.62 25.41
N ILE A 222 -7.36 0.96 25.24
CA ILE A 222 -6.95 -0.17 26.07
C ILE A 222 -5.55 0.11 26.62
N SER A 223 -5.46 0.47 27.89
CA SER A 223 -4.18 0.76 28.54
C SER A 223 -3.36 -0.51 28.80
N GLY A 224 -2.04 -0.37 28.68
CA GLY A 224 -1.08 -1.45 28.97
C GLY A 224 -1.01 -2.53 27.90
N ARG A 225 -1.53 -2.30 26.72
CA ARG A 225 -1.31 -3.18 25.56
C ARG A 225 0.17 -3.20 25.19
N ALA A 226 0.67 -4.37 24.82
CA ALA A 226 2.06 -4.50 24.39
C ALA A 226 2.29 -3.75 23.07
N LYS A 227 3.41 -3.04 22.96
CA LYS A 227 3.77 -2.34 21.73
C LYS A 227 3.91 -3.35 20.58
N GLY A 228 3.31 -3.02 19.42
CA GLY A 228 3.33 -3.90 18.25
C GLY A 228 2.44 -5.14 18.36
N GLU A 229 1.56 -5.20 19.37
CA GLU A 229 0.51 -6.22 19.43
C GLU A 229 -0.50 -6.00 18.30
N VAL A 230 -0.78 -7.07 17.56
CA VAL A 230 -1.77 -7.07 16.47
C VAL A 230 -2.89 -8.04 16.83
N PRO A 231 -4.06 -7.57 17.28
CA PRO A 231 -5.18 -8.45 17.59
C PRO A 231 -5.67 -9.18 16.34
N HIS A 232 -5.74 -10.50 16.43
CA HIS A 232 -6.25 -11.38 15.38
C HIS A 232 -6.57 -12.76 15.94
N TYR A 233 -7.41 -13.52 15.23
CA TYR A 233 -7.68 -14.91 15.57
C TYR A 233 -6.85 -15.86 14.71
N LEU A 234 -6.30 -16.89 15.34
CA LEU A 234 -5.70 -17.99 14.59
C LEU A 234 -6.77 -18.75 13.79
N PRO A 235 -6.41 -19.40 12.67
CA PRO A 235 -7.35 -20.16 11.86
C PRO A 235 -8.16 -21.17 12.68
N GLY A 236 -9.49 -21.04 12.62
CA GLY A 236 -10.43 -21.88 13.37
C GLY A 236 -10.68 -21.48 14.82
N GLU A 237 -10.03 -20.44 15.34
CA GLU A 237 -10.16 -20.04 16.76
C GLU A 237 -11.09 -18.82 16.97
N ASN A 238 -11.61 -18.20 15.89
CA ASN A 238 -12.54 -17.07 16.02
C ASN A 238 -13.94 -17.54 16.49
N PRO A 239 -14.36 -17.19 17.71
CA PRO A 239 -15.61 -17.69 18.29
C PRO A 239 -16.86 -17.02 17.70
N PHE A 240 -16.70 -15.85 17.06
CA PHE A 240 -17.81 -15.03 16.58
C PHE A 240 -18.35 -15.49 15.22
N LEU A 241 -17.59 -16.29 14.47
CA LEU A 241 -17.98 -16.75 13.13
C LEU A 241 -19.28 -17.57 13.10
N LEU A 242 -19.71 -18.14 14.23
CA LEU A 242 -20.91 -18.95 14.31
C LEU A 242 -22.15 -18.19 14.84
N GLU A 243 -22.04 -16.91 15.13
CA GLU A 243 -23.15 -16.12 15.67
C GLU A 243 -24.30 -16.01 14.66
N ILE A 244 -23.99 -15.71 13.40
CA ILE A 244 -24.98 -15.67 12.32
C ILE A 244 -25.73 -17.01 12.18
N VAL A 245 -25.00 -18.14 12.26
CA VAL A 245 -25.59 -19.49 12.20
C VAL A 245 -26.57 -19.72 13.37
N LYS A 246 -26.16 -19.37 14.59
CA LYS A 246 -26.97 -19.52 15.79
C LYS A 246 -28.24 -18.64 15.75
N ARG A 247 -28.10 -17.41 15.25
CA ARG A 247 -29.20 -16.44 15.20
C ARG A 247 -30.23 -16.77 14.11
N THR A 248 -29.76 -17.18 12.93
CA THR A 248 -30.62 -17.35 11.74
C THR A 248 -31.03 -18.80 11.48
N GLY A 249 -30.30 -19.78 12.01
CA GLY A 249 -30.45 -21.19 11.69
C GLY A 249 -29.96 -21.56 10.29
N VAL A 250 -29.35 -20.63 9.56
CA VAL A 250 -28.73 -20.92 8.27
C VAL A 250 -27.46 -21.75 8.51
N PRO A 251 -27.25 -22.86 7.82
CA PRO A 251 -26.03 -23.67 7.98
C PRO A 251 -24.75 -22.84 7.74
N GLU A 252 -23.65 -23.22 8.39
CA GLU A 252 -22.38 -22.50 8.29
C GLU A 252 -21.89 -22.34 6.84
N ALA A 253 -21.96 -23.40 6.05
CA ALA A 253 -21.46 -23.38 4.69
C ALA A 253 -22.03 -22.23 3.81
N PRO A 254 -23.36 -22.04 3.71
CA PRO A 254 -23.91 -20.92 2.94
C PRO A 254 -23.59 -19.54 3.52
N THR A 255 -23.39 -19.40 4.82
CA THR A 255 -23.04 -18.10 5.42
C THR A 255 -21.64 -17.62 5.03
N ARG A 256 -20.76 -18.53 4.59
CA ARG A 256 -19.37 -18.21 4.22
C ARG A 256 -19.23 -17.51 2.86
N GLY A 257 -20.32 -17.32 2.15
CA GLY A 257 -20.30 -16.60 0.88
C GLY A 257 -19.73 -17.40 -0.27
N GLY A 258 -19.65 -16.74 -1.39
CA GLY A 258 -19.23 -17.23 -2.67
C GLY A 258 -20.27 -16.90 -3.72
N PRO A 259 -19.88 -16.71 -4.99
CA PRO A 259 -20.80 -16.35 -6.07
C PRO A 259 -21.91 -17.40 -6.26
N ASP A 260 -21.62 -18.65 -5.96
CA ASP A 260 -22.59 -19.77 -6.10
C ASP A 260 -23.82 -19.61 -5.19
N THR A 261 -23.70 -18.92 -4.06
CA THR A 261 -24.74 -18.84 -3.04
C THR A 261 -25.97 -18.06 -3.46
N ILE A 262 -25.83 -17.16 -4.45
CA ILE A 262 -26.93 -16.36 -5.00
C ILE A 262 -27.73 -17.07 -6.08
N TYR A 263 -27.24 -18.18 -6.63
CA TYR A 263 -27.88 -18.89 -7.74
C TYR A 263 -28.89 -19.95 -7.25
N PRO A 264 -30.03 -20.12 -7.95
CA PRO A 264 -31.05 -21.12 -7.57
C PRO A 264 -30.51 -22.57 -7.52
N GLU A 265 -29.49 -22.88 -8.33
CA GLU A 265 -28.85 -24.19 -8.36
C GLU A 265 -28.14 -24.51 -7.04
N TYR A 266 -27.57 -23.52 -6.38
CA TYR A 266 -26.96 -23.67 -5.07
C TYR A 266 -28.00 -24.03 -4.02
N GLN A 267 -29.16 -23.38 -4.03
CA GLN A 267 -30.26 -23.70 -3.10
C GLN A 267 -30.78 -25.12 -3.27
N LYS A 268 -30.77 -25.65 -4.51
CA LYS A 268 -31.11 -27.06 -4.76
C LYS A 268 -30.07 -28.00 -4.17
N LYS A 269 -28.77 -27.69 -4.34
CA LYS A 269 -27.66 -28.46 -3.74
C LYS A 269 -27.74 -28.45 -2.21
N LEU A 270 -28.00 -27.29 -1.63
CA LEU A 270 -28.14 -27.12 -0.17
C LEU A 270 -29.29 -27.96 0.40
N LYS A 271 -30.42 -28.03 -0.28
CA LYS A 271 -31.57 -28.88 0.12
C LYS A 271 -31.26 -30.36 -0.04
N ALA A 272 -30.47 -30.76 -1.02
CA ALA A 272 -30.14 -32.16 -1.29
C ALA A 272 -29.07 -32.71 -0.33
N ASP A 273 -28.02 -31.95 -0.03
CA ASP A 273 -26.95 -32.32 0.90
C ASP A 273 -26.28 -31.08 1.50
N PRO A 274 -26.75 -30.60 2.68
CA PRO A 274 -26.18 -29.43 3.32
C PRO A 274 -24.68 -29.54 3.64
N ALA A 275 -24.18 -30.75 3.90
CA ALA A 275 -22.77 -30.98 4.24
C ALA A 275 -21.83 -30.92 3.02
N ARG A 276 -22.35 -31.23 1.81
CA ARG A 276 -21.59 -31.22 0.55
C ARG A 276 -21.76 -29.95 -0.26
N ALA A 277 -22.60 -29.03 0.16
CA ALA A 277 -22.85 -27.78 -0.55
C ALA A 277 -21.62 -26.86 -0.62
N PHE A 278 -20.52 -27.25 -0.01
CA PHE A 278 -19.28 -26.47 0.03
C PHE A 278 -18.15 -27.19 -0.69
N SER A 279 -17.82 -26.71 -1.89
CA SER A 279 -16.54 -27.02 -2.50
C SER A 279 -15.58 -25.87 -2.19
N THR A 280 -14.58 -26.14 -1.38
CA THR A 280 -13.47 -25.19 -1.09
C THR A 280 -12.47 -25.08 -2.25
N ALA A 281 -12.85 -25.52 -3.45
CA ALA A 281 -11.97 -25.63 -4.61
C ALA A 281 -11.75 -24.32 -5.37
N ASP A 282 -11.92 -23.18 -4.73
CA ASP A 282 -11.40 -21.91 -5.28
C ASP A 282 -9.90 -21.86 -5.04
N ALA A 283 -9.13 -22.41 -5.98
CA ALA A 283 -7.70 -22.10 -6.00
C ALA A 283 -7.55 -20.57 -6.10
N PRO A 284 -6.82 -19.92 -5.17
CA PRO A 284 -6.57 -18.50 -5.28
C PRO A 284 -5.91 -18.27 -6.63
N ARG A 285 -6.51 -17.43 -7.47
CA ARG A 285 -5.78 -16.90 -8.62
C ARG A 285 -4.68 -16.06 -8.04
N VAL A 286 -3.43 -16.53 -8.16
CA VAL A 286 -2.28 -15.68 -7.85
C VAL A 286 -2.44 -14.46 -8.74
N SER A 287 -2.68 -13.31 -8.14
CA SER A 287 -2.79 -12.06 -8.88
C SER A 287 -1.47 -11.86 -9.62
N GLN A 288 -1.53 -11.81 -10.94
CA GLN A 288 -0.36 -11.47 -11.75
C GLN A 288 -0.19 -9.95 -11.88
N ALA A 289 -1.03 -9.18 -11.20
CA ALA A 289 -0.95 -7.72 -11.17
C ALA A 289 0.18 -7.24 -10.25
N LYS A 290 1.37 -7.82 -10.37
CA LYS A 290 2.59 -7.19 -9.89
C LYS A 290 2.87 -6.02 -10.82
N ASN A 291 3.15 -4.86 -10.25
CA ASN A 291 3.71 -3.75 -11.03
C ASN A 291 4.84 -4.30 -11.89
N PRO A 292 4.69 -4.37 -13.21
CA PRO A 292 5.76 -4.88 -14.03
C PRO A 292 6.90 -3.89 -13.90
N ASP A 293 8.00 -4.32 -13.29
CA ASP A 293 9.25 -3.59 -13.43
C ASP A 293 9.61 -3.64 -14.91
N THR A 294 9.28 -2.57 -15.62
CA THR A 294 9.51 -2.46 -17.06
C THR A 294 10.99 -2.31 -17.40
N GLY A 295 11.87 -2.28 -16.39
CA GLY A 295 13.29 -1.97 -16.54
C GLY A 295 13.54 -0.52 -16.98
N GLN A 296 12.49 0.29 -17.09
CA GLN A 296 12.60 1.72 -17.40
C GLN A 296 12.68 2.52 -16.11
N LEU A 297 13.66 3.42 -16.04
CA LEU A 297 13.78 4.35 -14.93
C LEU A 297 12.70 5.41 -15.03
N GLU A 298 11.94 5.58 -13.99
CA GLU A 298 10.91 6.60 -13.83
C GLU A 298 11.26 7.50 -12.64
N THR A 299 11.07 8.81 -12.79
CA THR A 299 11.36 9.81 -11.76
C THR A 299 10.05 10.38 -11.23
N LEU A 300 9.79 10.21 -9.93
CA LEU A 300 8.65 10.78 -9.24
C LEU A 300 9.11 11.80 -8.20
N HIS A 301 8.37 12.90 -8.05
CA HIS A 301 8.52 13.80 -6.92
C HIS A 301 7.85 13.16 -5.70
N VAL A 302 8.55 13.11 -4.56
CA VAL A 302 8.00 12.59 -3.31
C VAL A 302 7.48 13.75 -2.47
N GLN A 303 8.39 14.55 -1.90
CA GLN A 303 8.06 15.72 -1.10
C GLN A 303 9.25 16.69 -1.01
N GLY A 304 8.97 18.00 -0.97
CA GLY A 304 10.04 19.01 -0.86
C GLY A 304 11.04 18.91 -2.00
N ASN A 305 12.29 18.58 -1.70
CA ASN A 305 13.36 18.39 -2.67
C ASN A 305 13.78 16.90 -2.81
N ILE A 306 12.90 15.99 -2.40
CA ILE A 306 13.10 14.54 -2.47
C ILE A 306 12.41 13.97 -3.71
N HIS A 307 13.13 13.13 -4.43
CA HIS A 307 12.67 12.42 -5.63
C HIS A 307 12.94 10.93 -5.51
N LEU A 308 12.03 10.12 -6.05
CA LEU A 308 12.18 8.69 -6.23
C LEU A 308 12.60 8.39 -7.67
N LEU A 309 13.65 7.59 -7.86
CA LEU A 309 14.02 6.94 -9.11
C LEU A 309 13.58 5.48 -9.04
N ALA A 310 12.39 5.19 -9.56
CA ALA A 310 11.78 3.86 -9.55
C ALA A 310 12.11 3.06 -10.81
N GLY A 311 11.87 1.73 -10.78
CA GLY A 311 12.06 0.81 -11.91
C GLY A 311 13.51 0.33 -12.08
N GLY A 312 13.68 -0.86 -12.65
CA GLY A 312 15.00 -1.48 -12.85
C GLY A 312 15.63 -2.03 -11.57
N GLY A 313 14.83 -2.65 -10.68
CA GLY A 313 15.26 -3.20 -9.40
C GLY A 313 14.88 -2.32 -8.21
N GLY A 314 15.68 -2.32 -7.15
CA GLY A 314 15.41 -1.54 -5.94
C GLY A 314 15.23 -0.04 -6.18
N ASN A 315 14.49 0.62 -5.32
CA ASN A 315 14.27 2.06 -5.38
C ASN A 315 15.54 2.84 -5.04
N VAL A 316 15.69 4.04 -5.64
CA VAL A 316 16.72 5.00 -5.24
C VAL A 316 16.05 6.32 -4.92
N VAL A 317 16.33 6.87 -3.76
CA VAL A 317 15.82 8.19 -3.37
C VAL A 317 16.93 9.23 -3.50
N VAL A 318 16.57 10.40 -4.00
CA VAL A 318 17.53 11.48 -4.23
C VAL A 318 17.01 12.77 -3.59
N GLN A 319 17.81 13.33 -2.69
CA GLN A 319 17.65 14.71 -2.25
C GLN A 319 18.50 15.61 -3.13
N VAL A 320 17.93 16.67 -3.69
CA VAL A 320 18.64 17.64 -4.53
C VAL A 320 18.63 19.04 -3.90
N GLY A 321 19.70 19.81 -4.07
CA GLY A 321 19.76 21.17 -3.54
C GLY A 321 21.04 21.92 -3.91
N GLN A 322 21.26 23.08 -3.26
CA GLN A 322 22.38 23.98 -3.54
C GLN A 322 23.76 23.37 -3.22
N SER A 323 23.80 22.40 -2.30
CA SER A 323 25.04 21.70 -1.95
C SER A 323 25.35 20.52 -2.87
N GLY A 324 24.47 20.15 -3.78
CA GLY A 324 24.53 18.98 -4.65
C GLY A 324 23.43 17.98 -4.30
N ALA A 325 23.69 16.68 -4.47
CA ALA A 325 22.72 15.63 -4.20
C ALA A 325 23.23 14.60 -3.17
N ILE A 326 22.28 14.04 -2.40
CA ILE A 326 22.42 12.79 -1.66
C ILE A 326 21.58 11.73 -2.38
N MET A 327 22.13 10.54 -2.55
CA MET A 327 21.41 9.34 -2.98
C MET A 327 21.25 8.40 -1.78
N VAL A 328 20.09 7.78 -1.65
CA VAL A 328 19.88 6.59 -0.84
C VAL A 328 19.80 5.42 -1.79
N ASP A 329 20.76 4.51 -1.65
CA ASP A 329 21.04 3.37 -2.52
C ASP A 329 21.55 3.74 -3.93
N ALA A 330 21.98 2.71 -4.68
CA ALA A 330 22.73 2.88 -5.93
C ALA A 330 22.27 1.95 -7.06
N LYS A 331 21.23 1.14 -6.87
CA LYS A 331 20.78 0.11 -7.85
C LYS A 331 21.93 -0.77 -8.34
N SER A 332 21.75 -1.37 -9.50
CA SER A 332 22.80 -2.06 -10.23
C SER A 332 23.68 -1.08 -11.03
N GLY A 333 24.97 -1.40 -11.22
CA GLY A 333 25.89 -0.56 -11.96
C GLY A 333 25.48 -0.24 -13.41
N ALA A 334 24.65 -1.08 -14.02
CA ALA A 334 24.15 -0.87 -15.38
C ALA A 334 23.25 0.37 -15.54
N LEU A 335 22.66 0.87 -14.46
CA LEU A 335 21.77 2.03 -14.47
C LEU A 335 22.45 3.34 -14.06
N THR A 336 23.72 3.29 -13.65
CA THR A 336 24.46 4.44 -13.09
C THR A 336 24.40 5.68 -13.97
N ASP A 337 24.71 5.56 -15.28
CA ASP A 337 24.73 6.71 -16.19
C ASP A 337 23.35 7.35 -16.34
N ARG A 338 22.30 6.54 -16.41
CA ARG A 338 20.91 7.01 -16.50
C ARG A 338 20.48 7.72 -15.22
N MET A 339 20.80 7.16 -14.06
CA MET A 339 20.52 7.79 -12.76
C MET A 339 21.23 9.13 -12.63
N LEU A 340 22.53 9.20 -12.97
CA LEU A 340 23.30 10.44 -12.90
C LEU A 340 22.77 11.51 -13.86
N ALA A 341 22.30 11.12 -15.05
CA ALA A 341 21.67 12.05 -15.99
C ALA A 341 20.38 12.65 -15.39
N GLU A 342 19.51 11.82 -14.78
CA GLU A 342 18.30 12.29 -14.10
C GLU A 342 18.63 13.19 -12.90
N ILE A 343 19.57 12.81 -12.06
CA ILE A 343 19.99 13.63 -10.91
C ILE A 343 20.54 14.99 -11.39
N THR A 344 21.32 15.00 -12.47
CA THR A 344 21.83 16.24 -13.06
C THR A 344 20.70 17.14 -13.57
N ARG A 345 19.65 16.55 -14.14
CA ARG A 345 18.45 17.28 -14.59
C ARG A 345 17.67 17.89 -13.42
N LEU A 346 17.59 17.19 -12.30
CA LEU A 346 16.87 17.62 -11.10
C LEU A 346 17.64 18.65 -10.27
N THR A 347 18.98 18.58 -10.29
CA THR A 347 19.81 19.40 -9.41
C THR A 347 19.88 20.85 -9.92
N PRO A 348 19.56 21.87 -9.08
CA PRO A 348 19.54 23.28 -9.49
C PRO A 348 20.93 23.85 -9.79
N VAL A 349 21.99 23.18 -9.35
CA VAL A 349 23.39 23.56 -9.54
C VAL A 349 24.17 22.42 -10.17
N LYS A 350 25.20 22.74 -10.96
CA LYS A 350 26.11 21.72 -11.56
C LYS A 350 27.07 21.17 -10.50
N LYS A 351 26.53 20.57 -9.45
CA LYS A 351 27.31 19.86 -8.43
C LYS A 351 26.98 18.37 -8.50
N PRO A 352 27.98 17.50 -8.38
CA PRO A 352 27.76 16.06 -8.41
C PRO A 352 27.07 15.56 -7.13
N VAL A 353 26.73 14.27 -7.14
CA VAL A 353 26.34 13.52 -5.95
C VAL A 353 27.49 13.59 -4.94
N GLN A 354 27.18 14.01 -3.71
CA GLN A 354 28.16 14.15 -2.62
C GLN A 354 28.14 12.92 -1.71
N TYR A 355 26.97 12.34 -1.50
CA TYR A 355 26.77 11.20 -0.63
C TYR A 355 25.93 10.13 -1.31
N VAL A 356 26.28 8.88 -1.03
CA VAL A 356 25.47 7.69 -1.27
C VAL A 356 25.29 7.01 0.07
N LEU A 357 24.05 6.82 0.51
CA LEU A 357 23.70 6.16 1.76
C LEU A 357 23.19 4.76 1.42
N ASN A 358 23.93 3.72 1.74
CA ASN A 358 23.45 2.36 1.48
C ASN A 358 22.61 1.84 2.64
N THR A 359 21.38 1.40 2.32
CA THR A 359 20.47 0.79 3.28
C THR A 359 20.84 -0.66 3.59
N SER A 360 21.44 -1.38 2.64
CA SER A 360 21.91 -2.75 2.78
C SER A 360 23.12 -3.05 1.90
N ALA A 361 23.66 -4.27 2.02
CA ALA A 361 24.77 -4.75 1.17
C ALA A 361 24.28 -5.36 -0.15
N ASP A 362 22.99 -5.48 -0.39
CA ASP A 362 22.48 -6.25 -1.51
C ASP A 362 22.76 -5.55 -2.87
N THR A 363 22.77 -6.34 -3.94
CA THR A 363 23.26 -5.84 -5.24
C THR A 363 22.33 -4.79 -5.85
N ASP A 364 21.05 -4.84 -5.57
CA ASP A 364 20.05 -3.85 -6.01
C ASP A 364 20.04 -2.59 -5.15
N HIS A 365 20.80 -2.56 -4.02
CA HIS A 365 21.02 -1.39 -3.17
C HIS A 365 22.43 -0.81 -3.29
N ALA A 366 23.45 -1.65 -3.27
CA ALA A 366 24.87 -1.22 -3.28
C ALA A 366 25.64 -1.59 -4.56
N GLY A 367 25.02 -2.27 -5.53
CA GLY A 367 25.71 -2.76 -6.72
C GLY A 367 26.23 -1.67 -7.65
N GLY A 368 25.66 -0.49 -7.62
CA GLY A 368 26.10 0.68 -8.38
C GLY A 368 27.29 1.44 -7.80
N ASN A 369 27.68 1.15 -6.54
CA ASN A 369 28.74 1.87 -5.84
C ASN A 369 30.04 1.94 -6.64
N GLU A 370 30.49 0.81 -7.21
CA GLU A 370 31.71 0.77 -8.01
C GLU A 370 31.64 1.67 -9.26
N SER A 371 30.51 1.67 -9.96
CA SER A 371 30.29 2.51 -11.14
C SER A 371 30.25 4.00 -10.76
N LEU A 372 29.58 4.33 -9.65
CA LEU A 372 29.54 5.70 -9.12
C LEU A 372 30.93 6.20 -8.73
N THR A 373 31.74 5.39 -8.04
CA THR A 373 33.11 5.78 -7.67
C THR A 373 34.03 5.95 -8.89
N LYS A 374 33.83 5.16 -9.94
CA LYS A 374 34.59 5.34 -11.21
C LYS A 374 34.25 6.66 -11.91
N VAL A 375 32.99 7.08 -11.91
CA VAL A 375 32.51 8.29 -12.57
C VAL A 375 32.78 9.56 -11.74
N LEU A 376 32.47 9.49 -10.42
CA LEU A 376 32.50 10.65 -9.53
C LEU A 376 33.80 10.77 -8.71
N GLY A 377 34.66 9.77 -8.77
CA GLY A 377 35.86 9.67 -7.92
C GLY A 377 35.55 9.16 -6.51
N SER A 378 36.55 8.58 -5.88
CA SER A 378 36.44 8.03 -4.48
C SER A 378 37.60 8.50 -3.63
N VAL A 379 37.34 8.73 -2.34
CA VAL A 379 38.37 9.05 -1.34
C VAL A 379 39.41 7.92 -1.23
N LEU A 380 39.00 6.66 -1.49
CA LEU A 380 39.90 5.50 -1.49
C LEU A 380 40.91 5.45 -2.65
N ASN A 381 40.67 6.21 -3.70
CA ASN A 381 41.60 6.34 -4.87
C ASN A 381 42.66 7.42 -4.65
N TRP A 382 42.93 7.82 -3.43
CA TRP A 382 43.98 8.78 -3.08
C TRP A 382 45.37 8.17 -3.28
N THR A 383 45.76 8.01 -4.54
CA THR A 383 47.13 7.75 -4.91
C THR A 383 47.74 9.06 -5.43
N ILE A 384 48.69 9.57 -4.60
CA ILE A 384 49.64 10.64 -4.95
C ILE A 384 49.13 12.07 -4.76
N VAL A 385 49.44 12.60 -3.61
CA VAL A 385 49.60 14.03 -3.35
C VAL A 385 50.56 14.60 -4.38
N GLY A 386 50.10 15.50 -5.29
CA GLY A 386 51.01 16.27 -6.09
C GLY A 386 50.64 16.65 -7.54
N THR A 387 49.44 16.36 -8.03
CA THR A 387 49.01 16.87 -9.35
C THR A 387 48.11 18.11 -9.17
N PRO A 388 48.59 19.34 -9.52
CA PRO A 388 47.77 20.54 -9.52
C PRO A 388 46.77 20.48 -10.66
N GLY A 389 45.47 20.49 -10.41
CA GLY A 389 44.46 20.73 -11.42
C GLY A 389 43.19 19.86 -11.39
N ALA A 390 43.12 18.79 -10.62
CA ALA A 390 41.89 18.01 -10.49
C ALA A 390 41.12 18.47 -9.25
N SER A 391 40.09 19.27 -9.46
CA SER A 391 38.99 19.43 -8.46
C SER A 391 38.26 18.09 -8.39
N GLN A 392 38.77 17.16 -7.60
CA GLN A 392 38.16 15.86 -7.41
C GLN A 392 37.03 16.03 -6.40
N THR A 393 35.82 16.16 -6.88
CA THR A 393 34.60 15.91 -6.11
C THR A 393 34.58 14.40 -5.86
N THR A 394 34.93 14.02 -4.65
CA THR A 394 34.91 12.61 -4.22
C THR A 394 33.56 12.30 -3.61
N VAL A 395 32.85 11.29 -4.13
CA VAL A 395 31.62 10.81 -3.52
C VAL A 395 31.93 10.05 -2.23
N LYS A 396 31.16 10.32 -1.17
CA LYS A 396 31.21 9.57 0.09
C LYS A 396 30.09 8.53 0.09
N ILE A 397 30.47 7.28 0.28
CA ILE A 397 29.52 6.16 0.45
C ILE A 397 29.48 5.84 1.93
N VAL A 398 28.31 6.02 2.55
CA VAL A 398 28.07 5.84 3.98
C VAL A 398 27.16 4.63 4.22
N ALA A 399 27.51 3.76 5.14
CA ALA A 399 26.72 2.61 5.53
C ALA A 399 27.03 2.17 6.96
N HIS A 400 26.20 1.28 7.53
CA HIS A 400 26.55 0.61 8.77
C HIS A 400 27.76 -0.33 8.57
N ASP A 401 28.56 -0.56 9.61
CA ASP A 401 29.79 -1.37 9.54
C ASP A 401 29.55 -2.82 9.10
N ASN A 402 28.36 -3.37 9.44
CA ASN A 402 27.95 -4.70 8.98
C ASN A 402 27.79 -4.76 7.45
N VAL A 403 27.37 -3.68 6.79
CA VAL A 403 27.33 -3.60 5.31
C VAL A 403 28.72 -3.77 4.74
N LEU A 404 29.73 -3.05 5.25
CA LEU A 404 31.12 -3.21 4.82
C LEU A 404 31.61 -4.65 5.03
N SER A 405 31.31 -5.24 6.18
CA SER A 405 31.68 -6.62 6.48
C SER A 405 31.10 -7.61 5.45
N ARG A 406 29.84 -7.43 5.05
CA ARG A 406 29.17 -8.24 4.01
C ARG A 406 29.70 -7.98 2.59
N MET A 407 30.29 -6.82 2.35
CA MET A 407 30.89 -6.45 1.05
C MET A 407 32.38 -6.81 0.94
N SER A 408 32.99 -7.38 1.97
CA SER A 408 34.44 -7.66 2.03
C SER A 408 34.99 -8.51 0.89
N THR A 409 34.16 -9.33 0.25
CA THR A 409 34.52 -10.16 -0.91
C THR A 409 34.40 -9.43 -2.25
N ARG A 410 33.81 -8.23 -2.29
CA ARG A 410 33.65 -7.40 -3.47
C ARG A 410 34.88 -6.52 -3.70
N PRO A 411 35.07 -5.96 -4.91
CA PRO A 411 36.16 -5.00 -5.15
C PRO A 411 36.10 -3.82 -4.17
N ALA A 412 37.25 -3.39 -3.66
CA ALA A 412 37.33 -2.28 -2.70
C ALA A 412 36.73 -0.96 -3.24
N SER A 413 36.67 -0.78 -4.57
CA SER A 413 36.00 0.34 -5.23
C SER A 413 34.48 0.38 -5.03
N SER A 414 33.87 -0.71 -4.57
CA SER A 414 32.43 -0.78 -4.25
C SER A 414 32.13 -0.60 -2.76
N TRP A 415 33.16 -0.55 -1.89
CA TRP A 415 32.96 -0.49 -0.46
C TRP A 415 32.49 0.87 0.02
N PRO A 416 31.74 0.94 1.14
CA PRO A 416 31.53 2.19 1.85
C PRO A 416 32.86 2.87 2.18
N THR A 417 32.93 4.18 1.95
CA THR A 417 34.10 5.00 2.26
C THR A 417 34.07 5.55 3.68
N GLU A 418 32.91 5.54 4.30
CA GLU A 418 32.65 5.93 5.68
C GLU A 418 31.64 4.95 6.29
N THR A 419 31.97 4.33 7.41
CA THR A 419 31.03 3.48 8.14
C THR A 419 30.69 4.08 9.49
N PHE A 420 29.56 3.66 10.05
CA PHE A 420 29.19 3.97 11.41
C PHE A 420 28.89 2.68 12.20
N VAL A 421 29.12 2.76 13.50
CA VAL A 421 28.83 1.72 14.47
C VAL A 421 27.82 2.28 15.47
N GLY A 422 26.88 1.46 15.90
CA GLY A 422 25.83 1.89 16.81
C GLY A 422 24.51 2.18 16.12
N GLU A 423 23.56 2.77 16.84
CA GLU A 423 22.15 2.84 16.43
C GLU A 423 21.88 3.92 15.38
N THR A 424 22.64 5.02 15.37
CA THR A 424 22.30 6.17 14.51
C THR A 424 23.52 6.89 13.94
N LYS A 425 23.35 7.47 12.75
CA LYS A 425 24.30 8.40 12.12
C LYS A 425 23.52 9.60 11.59
N GLU A 426 24.00 10.82 11.88
CA GLU A 426 23.45 12.05 11.36
C GLU A 426 24.38 12.69 10.33
N ILE A 427 23.80 13.21 9.26
CA ILE A 427 24.46 14.02 8.20
C ILE A 427 23.61 15.26 7.99
N PHE A 428 24.20 16.45 8.12
CA PHE A 428 23.49 17.70 7.80
C PHE A 428 23.79 18.10 6.35
N PHE A 429 22.76 18.16 5.49
CA PHE A 429 22.93 18.45 4.08
C PHE A 429 21.73 19.19 3.49
N ASN A 430 21.97 20.10 2.55
CA ASN A 430 20.93 20.92 1.91
C ASN A 430 19.95 21.60 2.90
N GLY A 431 20.43 21.93 4.09
CA GLY A 431 19.65 22.65 5.11
C GLY A 431 18.74 21.77 5.97
N GLU A 432 18.94 20.44 5.97
CA GLU A 432 18.23 19.54 6.86
C GLU A 432 19.12 18.43 7.44
N PRO A 433 18.78 17.89 8.63
CA PRO A 433 19.39 16.68 9.14
C PRO A 433 18.83 15.46 8.39
N VAL A 434 19.73 14.58 7.95
CA VAL A 434 19.46 13.28 7.36
C VAL A 434 19.98 12.24 8.35
N LEU A 435 19.08 11.43 8.89
CA LEU A 435 19.38 10.44 9.92
C LEU A 435 19.37 9.04 9.31
N MET A 436 20.39 8.25 9.60
CA MET A 436 20.41 6.82 9.34
C MET A 436 20.19 6.09 10.66
N TYR A 437 19.24 5.19 10.72
CA TYR A 437 18.96 4.30 11.85
C TYR A 437 19.33 2.89 11.48
N HIS A 438 20.26 2.28 12.22
CA HIS A 438 20.57 0.86 12.05
C HIS A 438 19.45 0.01 12.63
N VAL A 439 19.00 -0.98 11.85
CA VAL A 439 17.98 -1.95 12.25
C VAL A 439 18.61 -3.34 12.27
N PRO A 440 18.99 -3.82 13.44
CA PRO A 440 19.64 -5.12 13.54
C PRO A 440 18.69 -6.26 13.22
N ASN A 441 19.19 -7.25 12.51
CA ASN A 441 18.49 -8.53 12.25
C ASN A 441 17.12 -8.44 11.55
N ALA A 442 16.90 -7.42 10.69
CA ALA A 442 15.67 -7.30 9.90
C ALA A 442 15.74 -8.18 8.63
N HIS A 443 15.88 -7.59 7.44
CA HIS A 443 16.17 -8.32 6.20
C HIS A 443 17.57 -8.96 6.30
N THR A 444 18.56 -8.19 6.79
CA THR A 444 19.92 -8.61 7.15
C THR A 444 20.34 -8.00 8.50
N ASP A 445 21.58 -8.21 8.92
CA ASP A 445 22.17 -7.57 10.11
C ASP A 445 22.73 -6.16 9.83
N GLY A 446 22.72 -5.71 8.58
CA GLY A 446 23.31 -4.44 8.16
C GLY A 446 22.29 -3.37 7.77
N ASP A 447 20.99 -3.65 7.87
CA ASP A 447 19.95 -2.78 7.37
C ASP A 447 19.93 -1.42 8.05
N SER A 448 19.61 -0.37 7.27
CA SER A 448 19.47 0.98 7.79
C SER A 448 18.26 1.66 7.16
N ILE A 449 17.52 2.41 7.97
CA ILE A 449 16.47 3.35 7.56
C ILE A 449 17.09 4.74 7.43
N VAL A 450 16.70 5.49 6.39
CA VAL A 450 17.15 6.88 6.20
C VAL A 450 15.96 7.83 6.35
N PHE A 451 16.06 8.82 7.23
CA PHE A 451 15.01 9.80 7.49
C PHE A 451 15.46 11.22 7.16
N PHE A 452 14.81 11.83 6.18
CA PHE A 452 14.93 13.23 5.80
C PHE A 452 13.95 14.05 6.65
N ARG A 453 14.40 14.55 7.80
CA ARG A 453 13.54 15.07 8.86
C ARG A 453 12.71 16.31 8.48
N ARG A 454 13.28 17.23 7.69
CA ARG A 454 12.55 18.44 7.28
C ARG A 454 11.62 18.16 6.11
N SER A 455 12.06 17.32 5.19
CA SER A 455 11.26 16.89 4.03
C SER A 455 10.21 15.85 4.40
N ASP A 456 10.28 15.32 5.62
CA ASP A 456 9.38 14.30 6.17
C ASP A 456 9.24 13.08 5.27
N VAL A 457 10.37 12.49 4.90
CA VAL A 457 10.45 11.30 4.04
C VAL A 457 11.35 10.26 4.68
N ILE A 458 10.82 9.05 4.85
CA ILE A 458 11.54 7.86 5.35
C ILE A 458 11.83 6.92 4.19
N VAL A 459 13.08 6.45 4.07
CA VAL A 459 13.50 5.41 3.12
C VAL A 459 13.89 4.17 3.89
N THR A 460 13.23 3.06 3.65
CA THR A 460 13.31 1.87 4.51
C THR A 460 14.27 0.79 4.03
N GLY A 461 14.78 0.89 2.79
CA GLY A 461 15.41 -0.28 2.17
C GLY A 461 14.47 -1.49 2.19
N ASP A 462 15.02 -2.69 2.22
CA ASP A 462 14.27 -3.94 2.13
C ASP A 462 13.57 -4.38 3.44
N ILE A 463 13.60 -3.55 4.48
CA ILE A 463 12.77 -3.75 5.67
C ILE A 463 11.29 -3.69 5.31
N TYR A 464 10.92 -2.85 4.33
CA TYR A 464 9.56 -2.69 3.83
C TYR A 464 9.51 -2.75 2.30
N ARG A 465 8.51 -3.47 1.79
CA ARG A 465 8.26 -3.65 0.35
C ARG A 465 6.77 -3.63 0.08
N THR A 466 6.34 -2.99 -1.00
CA THR A 466 4.91 -2.99 -1.37
C THR A 466 4.55 -4.04 -2.41
N ASP A 467 5.52 -4.70 -3.02
CA ASP A 467 5.34 -5.62 -4.16
C ASP A 467 5.41 -7.10 -3.80
N SER A 468 5.92 -7.44 -2.62
CA SER A 468 6.15 -8.82 -2.22
C SER A 468 6.19 -8.97 -0.69
N TYR A 469 6.22 -10.22 -0.22
CA TYR A 469 6.58 -10.54 1.15
C TYR A 469 8.00 -10.05 1.50
N PRO A 470 8.28 -9.81 2.81
CA PRO A 470 9.63 -9.45 3.23
C PRO A 470 10.62 -10.57 2.90
N VAL A 471 11.76 -10.18 2.36
CA VAL A 471 12.91 -11.07 2.22
C VAL A 471 13.60 -11.16 3.59
N ILE A 472 13.89 -12.36 4.06
CA ILE A 472 14.58 -12.61 5.34
C ILE A 472 15.81 -13.46 5.06
N ASP A 473 16.98 -12.85 5.02
CA ASP A 473 18.23 -13.53 4.76
C ASP A 473 18.86 -14.03 6.09
N LEU A 474 18.48 -15.25 6.47
CA LEU A 474 18.97 -15.87 7.71
C LEU A 474 20.50 -16.04 7.74
N GLU A 475 21.14 -16.24 6.57
CA GLU A 475 22.60 -16.40 6.49
C GLU A 475 23.33 -15.08 6.74
N LYS A 476 22.66 -13.96 6.43
CA LYS A 476 23.14 -12.61 6.73
C LYS A 476 22.56 -12.04 8.03
N GLY A 477 21.99 -12.88 8.89
CA GLY A 477 21.54 -12.49 10.22
C GLY A 477 20.14 -11.87 10.27
N GLY A 478 19.34 -11.96 9.20
CA GLY A 478 17.94 -11.52 9.17
C GLY A 478 17.03 -12.39 10.03
N SER A 479 15.89 -11.85 10.45
CA SER A 479 14.88 -12.59 11.21
C SER A 479 13.49 -11.97 11.03
N VAL A 480 12.43 -12.77 11.21
CA VAL A 480 11.06 -12.26 11.16
C VAL A 480 10.78 -11.22 12.26
N GLN A 481 11.35 -11.43 13.45
CA GLN A 481 11.19 -10.47 14.56
C GLN A 481 11.89 -9.14 14.25
N GLY A 482 13.11 -9.19 13.70
CA GLY A 482 13.83 -7.97 13.31
C GLY A 482 13.11 -7.18 12.21
N VAL A 483 12.45 -7.86 11.25
CA VAL A 483 11.58 -7.18 10.27
C VAL A 483 10.43 -6.45 10.98
N ILE A 484 9.74 -7.11 11.93
CA ILE A 484 8.64 -6.49 12.69
C ILE A 484 9.16 -5.31 13.52
N ASP A 485 10.31 -5.46 14.17
CA ASP A 485 10.91 -4.39 14.97
C ASP A 485 11.31 -3.18 14.09
N GLY A 486 11.85 -3.44 12.91
CA GLY A 486 12.16 -2.41 11.91
C GLY A 486 10.91 -1.67 11.42
N LEU A 487 9.83 -2.41 11.13
CA LEU A 487 8.55 -1.80 10.74
C LEU A 487 7.95 -0.97 11.89
N ASN A 488 8.03 -1.43 13.14
CA ASN A 488 7.62 -0.65 14.30
C ASN A 488 8.47 0.62 14.49
N LEU A 489 9.77 0.57 14.20
CA LEU A 489 10.62 1.77 14.21
C LEU A 489 10.17 2.77 13.14
N VAL A 490 9.83 2.31 11.93
CA VAL A 490 9.27 3.19 10.89
C VAL A 490 7.99 3.87 11.38
N LEU A 491 7.08 3.11 12.01
CA LEU A 491 5.83 3.65 12.56
C LEU A 491 6.06 4.64 13.71
N ASP A 492 7.09 4.43 14.55
CA ASP A 492 7.47 5.37 15.61
C ASP A 492 8.02 6.70 15.07
N LEU A 493 8.65 6.68 13.90
CA LEU A 493 9.23 7.86 13.26
C LEU A 493 8.22 8.61 12.39
N ALA A 494 7.24 7.89 11.84
CA ALA A 494 6.26 8.43 10.91
C ALA A 494 5.17 9.24 11.62
N VAL A 495 4.73 10.30 10.96
CA VAL A 495 3.54 11.05 11.35
C VAL A 495 2.38 10.57 10.47
N PRO A 496 1.28 10.07 11.04
CA PRO A 496 0.14 9.64 10.24
C PRO A 496 -0.51 10.79 9.47
N GLU A 497 -1.05 10.49 8.30
CA GLU A 497 -1.92 11.43 7.59
C GLU A 497 -3.16 11.68 8.47
N HIS A 498 -3.40 12.95 8.80
CA HIS A 498 -4.53 13.36 9.60
C HIS A 498 -5.31 14.45 8.88
N HIS A 499 -6.59 14.20 8.60
CA HIS A 499 -7.47 15.08 7.85
C HIS A 499 -6.91 15.44 6.46
N GLU A 500 -6.56 16.70 6.23
CA GLU A 500 -6.04 17.21 4.96
C GLU A 500 -4.52 17.45 4.99
N GLU A 501 -3.89 17.24 6.14
CA GLU A 501 -2.43 17.34 6.25
C GLU A 501 -1.78 16.05 5.76
N ALA A 502 -0.83 16.19 4.85
CA ALA A 502 -0.02 15.06 4.39
C ALA A 502 0.86 14.57 5.56
N GLY A 503 0.81 13.27 5.82
CA GLY A 503 1.72 12.61 6.77
C GLY A 503 3.10 12.35 6.17
N THR A 504 3.92 11.58 6.91
CA THR A 504 5.25 11.16 6.45
C THR A 504 5.14 10.27 5.22
N PHE A 505 5.84 10.62 4.14
CA PHE A 505 6.00 9.72 3.00
C PHE A 505 7.06 8.66 3.29
N ILE A 506 6.75 7.41 2.93
CA ILE A 506 7.60 6.26 3.15
C ILE A 506 7.96 5.63 1.81
N VAL A 507 9.25 5.57 1.50
CA VAL A 507 9.74 4.96 0.27
C VAL A 507 10.33 3.59 0.61
N PRO A 508 9.70 2.48 0.15
CA PRO A 508 10.20 1.12 0.36
C PRO A 508 11.45 0.83 -0.46
N GLY A 509 12.15 -0.27 -0.14
CA GLY A 509 13.21 -0.79 -1.00
C GLY A 509 12.71 -1.17 -2.39
N HIS A 510 11.48 -1.68 -2.49
CA HIS A 510 10.83 -2.03 -3.75
C HIS A 510 9.35 -1.65 -3.76
N GLY A 511 8.88 -1.20 -4.91
CA GLY A 511 7.47 -0.88 -5.15
C GLY A 511 7.16 0.61 -5.06
N ARG A 512 5.93 0.96 -4.64
CA ARG A 512 5.38 2.32 -4.70
C ARG A 512 5.70 3.16 -3.45
N ILE A 513 5.63 4.47 -3.62
CA ILE A 513 5.59 5.39 -2.48
C ILE A 513 4.39 5.05 -1.59
N SER A 514 4.61 5.11 -0.30
CA SER A 514 3.66 4.72 0.76
C SER A 514 3.60 5.77 1.85
N ASP A 515 2.78 5.51 2.86
CA ASP A 515 2.69 6.28 4.10
C ASP A 515 2.60 5.34 5.31
N GLU A 516 2.33 5.90 6.48
CA GLU A 516 2.24 5.16 7.74
C GLU A 516 1.20 4.03 7.67
N PHE A 517 -0.01 4.29 7.09
CA PHE A 517 -1.08 3.29 7.00
C PHE A 517 -0.65 2.05 6.18
N ASP A 518 0.02 2.24 5.06
CA ASP A 518 0.52 1.13 4.25
C ASP A 518 1.52 0.27 5.02
N VAL A 519 2.36 0.90 5.85
CA VAL A 519 3.31 0.18 6.73
C VAL A 519 2.60 -0.57 7.86
N VAL A 520 1.53 0.01 8.44
CA VAL A 520 0.69 -0.66 9.45
C VAL A 520 0.11 -1.96 8.88
N GLU A 521 -0.51 -1.90 7.70
CA GLU A 521 -1.10 -3.10 7.07
C GLU A 521 -0.04 -4.17 6.77
N TYR A 522 1.13 -3.76 6.33
CA TYR A 522 2.24 -4.68 6.06
C TYR A 522 2.83 -5.29 7.35
N ARG A 523 3.02 -4.48 8.41
CA ARG A 523 3.46 -4.93 9.72
C ARG A 523 2.49 -5.94 10.32
N ASP A 524 1.19 -5.67 10.21
CA ASP A 524 0.13 -6.55 10.67
C ASP A 524 0.15 -7.89 9.93
N MET A 525 0.31 -7.87 8.61
CA MET A 525 0.45 -9.08 7.80
C MET A 525 1.64 -9.92 8.26
N VAL A 526 2.83 -9.33 8.43
CA VAL A 526 4.03 -10.05 8.87
C VAL A 526 3.84 -10.63 10.26
N THR A 527 3.23 -9.88 11.17
CA THR A 527 2.94 -10.31 12.55
C THR A 527 1.97 -11.49 12.57
N ILE A 528 0.85 -11.40 11.82
CA ILE A 528 -0.15 -12.48 11.74
C ILE A 528 0.45 -13.77 11.17
N VAL A 529 1.25 -13.66 10.12
CA VAL A 529 1.94 -14.82 9.51
C VAL A 529 2.94 -15.43 10.52
N ARG A 530 3.73 -14.61 11.22
CA ARG A 530 4.63 -15.06 12.29
C ARG A 530 3.86 -15.83 13.36
N ASP A 531 2.77 -15.28 13.88
CA ASP A 531 2.02 -15.85 15.00
C ASP A 531 1.35 -17.18 14.62
N ARG A 532 0.83 -17.28 13.39
CA ARG A 532 0.29 -18.53 12.85
C ARG A 532 1.38 -19.61 12.79
N ILE A 533 2.56 -19.29 12.24
CA ILE A 533 3.66 -20.23 12.13
C ILE A 533 4.20 -20.57 13.53
N GLU A 534 4.31 -19.60 14.43
CA GLU A 534 4.73 -19.83 15.82
C GLU A 534 3.78 -20.80 16.56
N ALA A 535 2.47 -20.62 16.40
CA ALA A 535 1.50 -21.54 16.97
C ALA A 535 1.64 -22.98 16.43
N MET A 536 1.95 -23.15 15.15
CA MET A 536 2.23 -24.45 14.55
C MET A 536 3.53 -25.06 15.05
N VAL A 537 4.60 -24.27 15.18
CA VAL A 537 5.88 -24.68 15.79
C VAL A 537 5.68 -25.09 17.24
N LYS A 538 4.88 -24.36 18.02
CA LYS A 538 4.54 -24.71 19.41
C LYS A 538 3.78 -26.05 19.51
N LYS A 539 2.94 -26.37 18.51
CA LYS A 539 2.26 -27.65 18.37
C LYS A 539 3.16 -28.79 17.89
N GLY A 540 4.44 -28.53 17.60
CA GLY A 540 5.41 -29.53 17.14
C GLY A 540 5.28 -29.93 15.66
N MET A 541 4.63 -29.12 14.84
CA MET A 541 4.51 -29.41 13.42
C MET A 541 5.86 -29.31 12.70
N THR A 542 6.09 -30.20 11.74
CA THR A 542 7.27 -30.12 10.87
C THR A 542 7.09 -29.00 9.83
N LEU A 543 8.19 -28.56 9.23
CA LEU A 543 8.16 -27.55 8.18
C LEU A 543 7.21 -27.93 7.03
N ASP A 544 7.24 -29.18 6.58
CA ASP A 544 6.34 -29.64 5.51
C ASP A 544 4.86 -29.58 5.91
N GLN A 545 4.55 -29.88 7.18
CA GLN A 545 3.20 -29.72 7.71
C GLN A 545 2.77 -28.26 7.79
N VAL A 546 3.68 -27.34 8.16
CA VAL A 546 3.42 -25.90 8.17
C VAL A 546 3.17 -25.38 6.76
N LYS A 547 4.00 -25.77 5.78
CA LYS A 547 3.77 -25.42 4.36
C LYS A 547 2.42 -25.93 3.85
N ALA A 548 2.09 -27.16 4.18
CA ALA A 548 0.80 -27.77 3.79
C ALA A 548 -0.41 -27.04 4.42
N ALA A 549 -0.25 -26.48 5.62
CA ALA A 549 -1.29 -25.68 6.29
C ALA A 549 -1.52 -24.29 5.68
N ARG A 550 -0.63 -23.81 4.78
CA ARG A 550 -0.74 -22.55 4.04
C ARG A 550 -1.01 -21.34 4.94
N PRO A 551 -0.14 -21.02 5.90
CA PRO A 551 -0.35 -19.93 6.89
C PRO A 551 -0.46 -18.53 6.28
N THR A 552 -0.08 -18.36 5.01
CA THR A 552 -0.04 -17.11 4.25
C THR A 552 -1.17 -16.95 3.25
N GLN A 553 -2.11 -17.90 3.18
CA GLN A 553 -3.08 -18.03 2.08
C GLN A 553 -3.91 -16.77 1.81
N ASP A 554 -4.24 -15.99 2.82
CA ASP A 554 -5.00 -14.74 2.71
C ASP A 554 -4.21 -13.58 2.10
N TYR A 555 -2.89 -13.65 2.18
CA TYR A 555 -1.98 -12.63 1.64
C TYR A 555 -1.28 -13.06 0.34
N ASP A 556 -1.29 -14.36 0.02
CA ASP A 556 -0.62 -14.91 -1.18
C ASP A 556 -1.06 -14.23 -2.49
N PRO A 557 -2.34 -13.91 -2.74
CA PRO A 557 -2.72 -13.25 -3.98
C PRO A 557 -2.13 -11.84 -4.13
N ARG A 558 -1.80 -11.17 -3.01
CA ARG A 558 -1.24 -9.81 -3.01
C ARG A 558 0.28 -9.81 -3.01
N TYR A 559 0.92 -10.60 -2.15
CA TYR A 559 2.36 -10.56 -1.89
C TYR A 559 3.10 -11.81 -2.33
N GLY A 560 2.39 -12.91 -2.57
CA GLY A 560 2.98 -14.22 -2.82
C GLY A 560 3.61 -14.38 -4.21
N ALA A 561 4.56 -15.30 -4.31
CA ALA A 561 5.14 -15.74 -5.55
C ALA A 561 5.39 -17.26 -5.53
N THR A 562 5.14 -17.92 -6.67
CA THR A 562 5.42 -19.36 -6.85
C THR A 562 6.76 -19.60 -7.54
N THR A 563 7.32 -18.58 -8.17
CA THR A 563 8.59 -18.63 -8.92
C THR A 563 9.38 -17.33 -8.67
N GLY A 564 10.65 -17.32 -9.04
CA GLY A 564 11.53 -16.15 -8.90
C GLY A 564 12.51 -16.29 -7.75
N PRO A 565 13.24 -15.22 -7.42
CA PRO A 565 14.32 -15.26 -6.43
C PRO A 565 13.80 -15.40 -5.00
N TRP A 566 12.56 -15.01 -4.73
CA TRP A 566 11.92 -15.13 -3.42
C TRP A 566 10.46 -15.58 -3.59
N THR A 567 10.14 -16.75 -3.02
CA THR A 567 8.82 -17.38 -3.14
C THR A 567 8.10 -17.41 -1.80
N THR A 568 6.78 -17.59 -1.82
CA THR A 568 5.97 -17.80 -0.61
C THR A 568 6.52 -18.95 0.26
N GLU A 569 6.96 -20.05 -0.37
CA GLU A 569 7.54 -21.18 0.37
C GLU A 569 8.86 -20.80 1.05
N MET A 570 9.69 -19.96 0.41
CA MET A 570 10.94 -19.47 1.02
C MET A 570 10.66 -18.56 2.22
N LEU A 571 9.62 -17.72 2.16
CA LEU A 571 9.19 -16.95 3.32
C LEU A 571 8.78 -17.86 4.48
N VAL A 572 7.90 -18.84 4.25
CA VAL A 572 7.45 -19.78 5.28
C VAL A 572 8.65 -20.54 5.88
N ASP A 573 9.62 -20.94 5.05
CA ASP A 573 10.87 -21.56 5.45
C ASP A 573 11.69 -20.66 6.39
N ALA A 574 11.89 -19.41 5.98
CA ALA A 574 12.67 -18.43 6.75
C ALA A 574 12.01 -18.11 8.09
N VAL A 575 10.70 -17.87 8.11
CA VAL A 575 9.95 -17.60 9.35
C VAL A 575 10.00 -18.82 10.29
N PHE A 576 9.76 -20.03 9.77
CA PHE A 576 9.83 -21.26 10.56
C PHE A 576 11.22 -21.45 11.20
N LYS A 577 12.30 -21.30 10.43
CA LYS A 577 13.67 -21.44 10.92
C LYS A 577 14.05 -20.35 11.92
N SER A 578 13.63 -19.12 11.66
CA SER A 578 13.84 -17.99 12.57
C SER A 578 13.24 -18.28 13.96
N LEU A 579 12.01 -18.83 14.00
CA LEU A 579 11.32 -19.17 15.25
C LEU A 579 11.86 -20.45 15.92
N ALA A 580 12.27 -21.44 15.14
CA ALA A 580 12.84 -22.68 15.67
C ALA A 580 14.26 -22.49 16.26
N GLY A 581 15.07 -21.61 15.65
CA GLY A 581 16.42 -21.29 16.12
C GLY A 581 16.45 -20.58 17.47
N THR A 582 15.43 -19.79 17.80
CA THR A 582 15.33 -19.06 19.07
C THR A 582 15.18 -20.01 20.30
N ARG A 583 14.74 -21.26 20.09
CA ARG A 583 14.56 -22.25 21.16
C ARG A 583 15.86 -22.95 21.63
N VAL A 584 16.96 -22.84 20.87
CA VAL A 584 18.23 -23.50 21.21
C VAL A 584 19.08 -22.67 22.19
N THR A 585 18.73 -21.42 22.42
CA THR A 585 19.47 -20.44 23.23
C THR A 585 18.82 -20.12 24.58
N THR A 586 17.72 -20.75 24.96
CA THR A 586 17.06 -20.67 26.28
C THR A 586 17.09 -22.03 26.99
#